data_addfc13952bf5aa1b5b752a44b1635d5
#
_entry.id   addfc13952bf5aa1b5b752a44b1635d5
#
_cell.length_a   1.000
_cell.length_b   1.000
_cell.length_c   1.000
_cell.angle_alpha   90.00
_cell.angle_beta   90.00
_cell.angle_gamma   90.00
#
_symmetry.space_group_name_H-M   'P 1'
#
loop_
_entity.id
_entity.type
_entity.pdbx_description
1 polymer ?
#
loop_
_entity_poly.entity_id
_entity_poly.type
_entity_poly.pdbx_seq_one_letter_code
_entity_poly.pdbx_strand_id
1 'polypeptide(L)'
;MIFDCHSNQSTLSISVTTAAITEVCQTSLPLSPRPQVADSPARRQPILTASIRYDSRDQQSCLQFAALPPSISSPHFPTMASAVAPASLSITRPAVRRALASTAAVSLRPPARFMSSAARGADPRLAIHVAARCRAASPWSRGTRAVATMAKKSVGDLTAADLEGKRVLLRADLNVPLDGSQNITDDTRIRAAIPTIKHLISNGAKVILCSHLGRPKGVTPKFSLAPLVPRLSELLGIQVQKADDVIGQEVEKLVSELPNGGVLLLENVRFYKEEEKNDPEFAKKLASLADLYVNDAFGTAHRAHASTQGVTKFLKTSVAGFLLQKELDYLVGAVSNPKRPFAAIVGGSKVSSKIGVIESLLEKCDILLLGGGMIFTFYKAQGFSVGSSLVEDDKLKLAASLLAKAKEKGVSIMLPTDVVIADNFAGGASTQVVPASAIPDGWMGLDIGPNSIAAFSSALETTKTVIWNGPMGVFEFDKFAVGTEAMAKKLAGLSSKGVTTIIGGGDSVAAVEKVGVADAMSHISTGGGASLELLEGKELPGVVALNEA
;
A
#
# COMPACT_ATOMS: atom_id res chain seq x y z
N MET A 1 -38.19 -40.32 -14.68
CA MET A 1 -37.02 -40.33 -15.56
C MET A 1 -35.85 -39.79 -14.71
N ILE A 2 -35.00 -40.70 -14.32
CA ILE A 2 -33.81 -40.48 -13.50
C ILE A 2 -32.70 -40.19 -14.49
N PHE A 3 -31.98 -39.08 -14.32
CA PHE A 3 -30.70 -38.87 -15.00
C PHE A 3 -29.66 -38.57 -13.95
N ASP A 4 -28.78 -39.54 -13.77
CA ASP A 4 -27.48 -39.41 -13.19
C ASP A 4 -26.65 -38.45 -14.06
N CYS A 5 -25.92 -37.52 -13.43
CA CYS A 5 -24.93 -36.70 -14.11
C CYS A 5 -23.62 -36.81 -13.38
N HIS A 6 -22.75 -37.68 -13.91
CA HIS A 6 -21.37 -37.82 -13.57
C HIS A 6 -20.60 -36.52 -13.84
N SER A 7 -19.70 -36.24 -12.94
CA SER A 7 -18.63 -35.23 -13.04
C SER A 7 -17.84 -35.35 -14.34
N ASN A 8 -17.83 -34.30 -15.16
CA ASN A 8 -16.86 -34.14 -16.24
C ASN A 8 -16.27 -32.73 -16.23
N GLN A 9 -14.98 -32.70 -16.13
CA GLN A 9 -14.16 -31.51 -16.33
C GLN A 9 -14.34 -31.01 -17.78
N SER A 10 -15.03 -29.90 -17.95
CA SER A 10 -15.19 -29.25 -19.25
C SER A 10 -13.98 -28.35 -19.51
N THR A 11 -13.07 -28.81 -20.34
CA THR A 11 -12.10 -27.97 -21.05
C THR A 11 -12.83 -27.21 -22.16
N LEU A 12 -12.98 -25.93 -22.02
CA LEU A 12 -13.42 -25.05 -23.11
C LEU A 12 -12.21 -24.73 -23.99
N SER A 13 -12.19 -25.33 -25.18
CA SER A 13 -11.29 -24.93 -26.27
C SER A 13 -12.00 -23.88 -27.13
N ILE A 14 -11.50 -22.66 -27.13
CA ILE A 14 -11.95 -21.61 -28.05
C ILE A 14 -11.03 -21.63 -29.27
N SER A 15 -11.57 -22.11 -30.41
CA SER A 15 -10.93 -21.99 -31.70
C SER A 15 -11.26 -20.62 -32.28
N VAL A 16 -10.28 -19.76 -32.44
CA VAL A 16 -10.43 -18.49 -33.16
C VAL A 16 -10.11 -18.78 -34.62
N THR A 17 -11.15 -18.86 -35.44
CA THR A 17 -11.02 -18.89 -36.91
C THR A 17 -10.96 -17.45 -37.41
N THR A 18 -9.84 -17.06 -37.96
CA THR A 18 -9.68 -15.76 -38.61
C THR A 18 -10.42 -15.81 -39.97
N ALA A 19 -11.59 -15.21 -40.04
CA ALA A 19 -12.26 -14.94 -41.31
C ALA A 19 -11.75 -13.61 -41.87
N ALA A 20 -11.13 -13.67 -43.03
CA ALA A 20 -10.74 -12.50 -43.80
C ALA A 20 -12.02 -11.83 -44.36
N ILE A 21 -12.24 -10.59 -43.98
CA ILE A 21 -13.25 -9.74 -44.64
C ILE A 21 -12.57 -9.11 -45.85
N THR A 22 -13.03 -9.52 -47.06
CA THR A 22 -12.69 -8.87 -48.32
C THR A 22 -13.85 -7.93 -48.67
N GLU A 23 -13.61 -6.65 -48.61
CA GLU A 23 -14.55 -5.67 -49.14
C GLU A 23 -14.33 -5.46 -50.64
N VAL A 24 -15.41 -5.58 -51.36
CA VAL A 24 -15.53 -5.48 -52.82
C VAL A 24 -15.53 -4.02 -53.24
N CYS A 25 -14.65 -3.64 -54.15
CA CYS A 25 -14.87 -2.48 -54.99
C CYS A 25 -14.71 -2.89 -56.45
N GLN A 26 -15.82 -2.85 -57.18
CA GLN A 26 -15.91 -3.11 -58.64
C GLN A 26 -15.34 -1.97 -59.45
N THR A 27 -14.48 -2.27 -60.43
CA THR A 27 -14.56 -1.67 -61.78
C THR A 27 -13.86 -2.56 -62.81
N SER A 28 -14.46 -2.62 -63.95
CA SER A 28 -14.44 -3.45 -65.14
C SER A 28 -13.16 -3.52 -65.99
N LEU A 29 -12.80 -4.78 -66.43
CA LEU A 29 -12.48 -5.35 -67.77
C LEU A 29 -11.29 -4.81 -68.59
N PRO A 30 -10.68 -5.61 -69.59
CA PRO A 30 -10.79 -7.03 -69.99
C PRO A 30 -9.48 -7.78 -70.41
N LEU A 31 -9.56 -9.13 -70.45
CA LEU A 31 -9.04 -10.16 -71.39
C LEU A 31 -7.56 -10.45 -71.66
N SER A 32 -7.16 -11.64 -71.24
CA SER A 32 -6.58 -12.87 -71.91
C SER A 32 -5.05 -12.95 -72.07
N PRO A 33 -4.41 -14.15 -72.36
CA PRO A 33 -4.76 -15.54 -72.03
C PRO A 33 -3.59 -16.33 -71.35
N ARG A 34 -3.89 -17.54 -70.97
CA ARG A 34 -2.97 -18.60 -70.40
C ARG A 34 -1.84 -19.01 -71.33
N PRO A 35 -0.76 -19.64 -70.78
CA PRO A 35 -0.60 -21.07 -71.03
C PRO A 35 -0.32 -21.92 -69.77
N GLN A 36 -0.64 -23.20 -69.92
CA GLN A 36 -0.42 -24.35 -69.04
C GLN A 36 1.06 -24.66 -68.85
N VAL A 37 1.47 -25.35 -67.76
CA VAL A 37 2.18 -26.63 -67.73
C VAL A 37 2.53 -27.07 -66.30
N ALA A 38 2.18 -28.33 -65.99
CA ALA A 38 2.84 -29.42 -65.27
C ALA A 38 2.83 -29.50 -63.74
N ASP A 39 2.30 -30.65 -63.33
CA ASP A 39 2.35 -31.34 -62.04
C ASP A 39 3.76 -31.61 -61.50
N SER A 40 3.91 -31.46 -60.22
CA SER A 40 4.72 -32.37 -59.38
C SER A 40 4.44 -32.19 -57.90
N PRO A 41 4.58 -33.25 -57.06
CA PRO A 41 3.88 -33.37 -55.78
C PRO A 41 4.62 -32.72 -54.59
N ALA A 42 3.91 -31.96 -53.81
CA ALA A 42 4.39 -31.30 -52.60
C ALA A 42 4.47 -32.27 -51.41
N ARG A 43 5.65 -32.36 -50.83
CA ARG A 43 5.92 -32.98 -49.52
C ARG A 43 5.20 -32.20 -48.41
N ARG A 44 4.37 -32.88 -47.63
CA ARG A 44 3.77 -32.36 -46.39
C ARG A 44 4.86 -32.29 -45.31
N GLN A 45 5.10 -31.09 -44.77
CA GLN A 45 5.79 -30.89 -43.49
C GLN A 45 4.79 -30.82 -42.37
N PRO A 46 5.09 -31.34 -41.17
CA PRO A 46 4.16 -31.29 -40.02
C PRO A 46 4.15 -29.89 -39.40
N ILE A 47 2.96 -29.37 -39.15
CA ILE A 47 2.73 -28.12 -38.42
C ILE A 47 2.93 -28.42 -36.94
N LEU A 48 3.97 -27.82 -36.34
CA LEU A 48 4.13 -27.75 -34.89
C LEU A 48 3.14 -26.73 -34.30
N THR A 49 2.10 -27.24 -33.65
CA THR A 49 1.22 -26.42 -32.82
C THR A 49 1.84 -26.30 -31.43
N ALA A 50 2.38 -25.12 -31.11
CA ALA A 50 2.73 -24.76 -29.75
C ALA A 50 1.47 -24.27 -29.02
N SER A 51 0.99 -25.05 -28.08
CA SER A 51 -0.08 -24.63 -27.18
C SER A 51 0.54 -23.89 -25.98
N ILE A 52 0.34 -22.58 -25.92
CA ILE A 52 0.64 -21.77 -24.74
C ILE A 52 -0.53 -21.89 -23.78
N ARG A 53 -0.32 -22.58 -22.66
CA ARG A 53 -1.27 -22.56 -21.54
C ARG A 53 -1.04 -21.30 -20.72
N TYR A 54 -2.03 -20.44 -20.68
CA TYR A 54 -2.06 -19.30 -19.76
C TYR A 54 -2.79 -19.76 -18.49
N ASP A 55 -2.07 -19.89 -17.37
CA ASP A 55 -2.68 -20.15 -16.05
C ASP A 55 -2.82 -18.82 -15.30
N SER A 56 -4.04 -18.43 -15.02
CA SER A 56 -4.41 -17.16 -14.39
C SER A 56 -4.20 -17.16 -12.87
N ARG A 57 -3.15 -17.84 -12.36
CA ARG A 57 -2.92 -18.01 -10.92
C ARG A 57 -1.72 -17.25 -10.34
N ASP A 58 -1.10 -16.34 -11.04
CA ASP A 58 0.09 -15.67 -10.50
C ASP A 58 -0.16 -14.22 -10.10
N GLN A 59 -0.71 -14.05 -8.90
CA GLN A 59 -0.47 -12.85 -8.10
C GLN A 59 -0.21 -13.14 -6.61
N GLN A 60 0.19 -14.37 -6.24
CA GLN A 60 0.60 -14.68 -4.86
C GLN A 60 1.33 -16.02 -4.74
N SER A 61 2.37 -16.26 -5.52
CA SER A 61 3.22 -17.44 -5.29
C SER A 61 4.65 -17.21 -5.76
N CYS A 62 5.38 -16.39 -5.02
CA CYS A 62 6.83 -16.48 -4.96
C CYS A 62 7.22 -16.82 -3.53
N LEU A 63 6.96 -18.04 -3.08
CA LEU A 63 7.60 -18.67 -1.92
C LEU A 63 7.15 -20.13 -1.81
N GLN A 64 7.64 -20.98 -2.70
CA GLN A 64 7.79 -22.42 -2.44
C GLN A 64 8.78 -22.96 -3.45
N PHE A 65 10.06 -22.90 -3.11
CA PHE A 65 11.04 -23.80 -3.70
C PHE A 65 11.44 -24.87 -2.68
N ALA A 66 11.34 -26.10 -3.14
CA ALA A 66 11.48 -27.36 -2.44
C ALA A 66 12.81 -27.49 -1.69
N ALA A 67 12.72 -27.89 -0.43
CA ALA A 67 13.79 -28.55 0.29
C ALA A 67 13.91 -30.00 -0.22
N LEU A 68 15.03 -30.36 -0.80
CA LEU A 68 15.48 -31.74 -0.99
C LEU A 68 16.20 -32.22 0.30
N PRO A 69 16.04 -33.46 0.71
CA PRO A 69 16.63 -33.95 1.96
C PRO A 69 18.13 -34.25 1.80
N PRO A 70 18.94 -33.96 2.82
CA PRO A 70 20.32 -34.49 2.86
C PRO A 70 20.33 -35.86 3.49
N SER A 71 20.84 -36.84 2.77
CA SER A 71 21.32 -38.10 3.31
C SER A 71 22.84 -38.04 3.47
N ILE A 72 23.31 -38.75 4.55
CA ILE A 72 24.63 -39.34 4.78
C ILE A 72 25.47 -38.71 5.90
N SER A 73 25.43 -39.49 7.00
CA SER A 73 26.47 -39.96 7.92
C SER A 73 27.47 -39.01 8.58
N SER A 74 27.38 -39.08 9.91
CA SER A 74 28.36 -38.65 10.92
C SER A 74 29.73 -39.41 10.81
N PRO A 75 30.77 -38.87 11.45
CA PRO A 75 31.31 -39.57 12.61
C PRO A 75 31.60 -38.68 13.84
N HIS A 76 31.52 -39.35 14.99
CA HIS A 76 31.84 -38.91 16.33
C HIS A 76 33.24 -38.31 16.48
N PHE A 77 33.40 -37.30 17.37
CA PHE A 77 34.50 -37.19 18.37
C PHE A 77 34.08 -36.27 19.56
N PRO A 78 34.75 -36.32 20.70
CA PRO A 78 34.10 -36.33 22.02
C PRO A 78 34.14 -35.01 22.81
N THR A 79 33.28 -34.98 23.79
CA THR A 79 33.15 -34.04 24.92
C THR A 79 34.46 -33.72 25.64
N MET A 80 34.71 -32.40 25.86
CA MET A 80 35.43 -31.94 27.05
C MET A 80 34.66 -30.81 27.72
N ALA A 81 34.25 -31.05 28.97
CA ALA A 81 33.71 -30.08 29.88
C ALA A 81 34.84 -29.23 30.49
N SER A 82 34.63 -27.95 30.60
CA SER A 82 35.38 -27.12 31.53
C SER A 82 34.48 -26.00 32.06
N ALA A 83 34.25 -26.07 33.34
CA ALA A 83 33.52 -25.12 34.16
C ALA A 83 34.41 -23.90 34.46
N VAL A 84 33.87 -22.70 34.32
CA VAL A 84 34.39 -21.50 35.00
C VAL A 84 33.19 -20.64 35.43
N ALA A 85 33.14 -20.36 36.73
CA ALA A 85 32.14 -19.60 37.45
C ALA A 85 32.25 -18.08 37.22
N PRO A 86 31.19 -17.30 37.56
CA PRO A 86 31.13 -15.88 37.23
C PRO A 86 31.83 -15.01 38.28
N ALA A 87 32.62 -14.03 37.82
CA ALA A 87 33.14 -12.96 38.66
C ALA A 87 32.24 -11.73 38.57
N SER A 88 31.61 -11.38 39.67
CA SER A 88 30.89 -10.14 39.89
C SER A 88 31.87 -8.97 40.08
N LEU A 89 31.75 -7.93 39.29
CA LEU A 89 32.41 -6.64 39.49
C LEU A 89 31.36 -5.56 39.73
N SER A 90 31.26 -5.15 41.00
CA SER A 90 30.57 -3.96 41.45
C SER A 90 31.39 -2.71 41.05
N ILE A 91 30.82 -1.79 40.34
CA ILE A 91 31.41 -0.44 40.17
C ILE A 91 30.43 0.59 40.74
N THR A 92 30.91 1.22 41.80
CA THR A 92 30.32 2.30 42.57
C THR A 92 30.19 3.60 41.75
N ARG A 93 29.05 4.27 41.89
CA ARG A 93 28.78 5.63 41.45
C ARG A 93 29.56 6.65 42.29
N PRO A 94 30.11 7.73 41.74
CA PRO A 94 30.34 8.96 42.48
C PRO A 94 29.20 9.96 42.27
N ALA A 95 28.68 10.45 43.38
CA ALA A 95 27.80 11.59 43.46
C ALA A 95 28.57 12.88 43.17
N VAL A 96 28.05 13.73 42.30
CA VAL A 96 28.54 15.13 42.14
C VAL A 96 27.42 16.09 42.51
N ARG A 97 27.81 16.97 43.44
CA ARG A 97 27.03 18.01 44.13
C ARG A 97 26.49 19.09 43.17
N ARG A 98 25.29 19.54 43.49
CA ARG A 98 24.74 20.84 43.08
C ARG A 98 25.68 22.00 43.47
N ALA A 99 25.91 22.91 42.54
CA ALA A 99 26.30 24.29 42.82
C ALA A 99 25.27 25.21 42.18
N LEU A 100 24.58 25.95 43.03
CA LEU A 100 23.73 27.09 42.69
C LEU A 100 24.67 28.27 42.41
N ALA A 101 24.47 28.98 41.29
CA ALA A 101 24.93 30.34 41.14
C ALA A 101 23.88 31.15 40.40
N SER A 102 23.53 32.19 41.04
CA SER A 102 22.51 33.21 40.86
C SER A 102 22.98 34.29 39.86
N THR A 103 21.94 34.86 39.18
CA THR A 103 21.83 36.27 38.73
C THR A 103 22.77 36.85 37.68
N ALA A 104 22.20 37.29 36.55
CA ALA A 104 22.09 38.72 36.24
C ALA A 104 21.30 38.94 34.93
N ALA A 105 20.20 39.63 35.05
CA ALA A 105 19.44 40.19 33.94
C ALA A 105 20.19 41.44 33.41
N VAL A 106 20.43 41.49 32.10
CA VAL A 106 20.83 42.73 31.42
C VAL A 106 19.78 43.03 30.37
N SER A 107 19.01 44.07 30.68
CA SER A 107 18.11 44.76 29.78
C SER A 107 18.90 45.68 28.86
N LEU A 108 18.75 45.59 27.55
CA LEU A 108 19.19 46.57 26.58
C LEU A 108 18.02 46.99 25.70
N ARG A 109 17.56 48.24 25.90
CA ARG A 109 16.65 48.99 25.05
C ARG A 109 17.35 49.43 23.76
N PRO A 110 16.63 49.60 22.65
CA PRO A 110 17.17 50.15 21.42
C PRO A 110 17.15 51.68 21.41
N PRO A 111 18.06 52.34 20.70
CA PRO A 111 18.06 53.79 20.53
C PRO A 111 17.14 54.25 19.40
N ALA A 112 16.50 55.35 19.62
CA ALA A 112 15.60 56.05 18.73
C ALA A 112 16.34 57.06 17.81
N ARG A 113 15.75 57.27 16.65
CA ARG A 113 15.70 58.49 15.81
C ARG A 113 16.99 58.98 15.13
N PHE A 114 16.89 59.04 13.79
CA PHE A 114 17.25 60.29 13.10
C PHE A 114 16.22 60.57 12.02
N MET A 115 15.57 61.76 12.16
CA MET A 115 14.78 62.41 11.12
C MET A 115 15.72 63.22 10.20
N SER A 116 15.47 63.21 8.91
CA SER A 116 15.67 64.39 8.10
C SER A 116 14.71 64.42 6.91
N SER A 117 14.25 65.59 6.74
CA SER A 117 13.18 66.19 5.96
C SER A 117 13.45 66.21 4.45
N ALA A 118 12.34 66.34 3.75
CA ALA A 118 12.08 67.12 2.56
C ALA A 118 11.72 66.32 1.31
N ALA A 119 10.44 66.35 0.95
CA ALA A 119 9.99 66.96 -0.29
C ALA A 119 8.43 66.90 -0.36
N ARG A 120 7.87 68.08 -0.59
CA ARG A 120 6.42 68.35 -0.75
C ARG A 120 5.95 67.95 -2.15
N GLY A 121 4.68 67.52 -2.23
CA GLY A 121 3.87 67.73 -3.41
C GLY A 121 3.58 66.53 -4.28
N ALA A 122 2.49 65.80 -3.97
CA ALA A 122 1.74 65.05 -4.96
C ALA A 122 0.28 64.92 -4.43
N ASP A 123 -0.64 65.34 -5.27
CA ASP A 123 -2.09 65.45 -5.13
C ASP A 123 -2.78 64.10 -4.75
N PRO A 124 -3.67 64.05 -3.74
CA PRO A 124 -4.32 62.81 -3.29
C PRO A 124 -5.47 62.32 -4.20
N ARG A 125 -5.70 62.88 -5.37
CA ARG A 125 -6.84 62.55 -6.24
C ARG A 125 -6.58 61.55 -7.38
N LEU A 126 -5.35 61.04 -7.55
CA LEU A 126 -5.04 60.09 -8.61
C LEU A 126 -4.80 58.62 -8.14
N ALA A 127 -5.00 58.31 -6.85
CA ALA A 127 -4.76 56.99 -6.28
C ALA A 127 -5.96 56.04 -6.21
N ILE A 128 -7.14 56.45 -6.74
CA ILE A 128 -8.37 55.64 -6.61
C ILE A 128 -8.78 54.90 -7.88
N HIS A 129 -8.05 55.04 -9.00
CA HIS A 129 -8.49 54.42 -10.28
C HIS A 129 -7.59 53.30 -10.82
N VAL A 130 -6.61 52.79 -10.11
CA VAL A 130 -5.77 51.65 -10.57
C VAL A 130 -6.02 50.34 -9.82
N ALA A 131 -6.76 50.36 -8.68
CA ALA A 131 -7.01 49.13 -7.88
C ALA A 131 -8.29 48.34 -8.28
N ALA A 132 -8.97 48.71 -9.37
CA ALA A 132 -10.28 48.11 -9.74
C ALA A 132 -10.28 47.31 -11.04
N ARG A 133 -9.11 46.97 -11.62
CA ARG A 133 -9.06 46.21 -12.89
C ARG A 133 -8.11 45.01 -12.95
N CYS A 134 -7.98 44.26 -11.85
CA CYS A 134 -7.35 42.93 -11.85
C CYS A 134 -8.18 41.92 -11.07
N ARG A 135 -9.48 41.86 -11.34
CA ARG A 135 -10.34 40.70 -11.04
C ARG A 135 -11.05 40.28 -12.30
N ALA A 136 -10.28 39.90 -13.32
CA ALA A 136 -10.80 39.05 -14.37
C ALA A 136 -10.72 37.62 -13.84
N ALA A 137 -11.86 37.08 -13.42
CA ALA A 137 -12.01 35.68 -13.08
C ALA A 137 -11.57 34.84 -14.28
N SER A 138 -10.57 34.00 -14.07
CA SER A 138 -10.17 32.98 -15.03
C SER A 138 -11.31 31.97 -15.17
N PRO A 139 -11.75 31.61 -16.40
CA PRO A 139 -12.87 30.69 -16.60
C PRO A 139 -12.51 29.21 -16.46
N TRP A 140 -11.43 28.88 -15.74
CA TRP A 140 -10.92 27.51 -15.65
C TRP A 140 -11.02 26.90 -14.23
N SER A 141 -12.03 27.30 -13.46
CA SER A 141 -12.36 26.60 -12.23
C SER A 141 -13.60 25.73 -12.41
N ARG A 142 -13.54 24.80 -13.36
CA ARG A 142 -14.48 23.68 -13.37
C ARG A 142 -13.76 22.41 -12.98
N GLY A 143 -13.93 22.01 -11.69
CA GLY A 143 -14.06 20.61 -11.31
C GLY A 143 -12.79 19.85 -10.96
N THR A 144 -11.91 20.37 -10.12
CA THR A 144 -11.38 19.52 -9.06
C THR A 144 -12.26 19.78 -7.85
N ARG A 145 -13.29 18.97 -7.69
CA ARG A 145 -13.91 18.78 -6.39
C ARG A 145 -12.76 18.28 -5.51
N ALA A 146 -12.12 19.22 -4.79
CA ALA A 146 -11.26 18.83 -3.70
C ALA A 146 -12.09 17.82 -2.92
N VAL A 147 -11.59 16.59 -2.77
CA VAL A 147 -12.13 15.65 -1.82
C VAL A 147 -11.92 16.37 -0.49
N ALA A 148 -12.90 17.15 -0.09
CA ALA A 148 -12.99 17.64 1.26
C ALA A 148 -13.11 16.35 2.07
N THR A 149 -11.99 15.89 2.60
CA THR A 149 -11.99 14.86 3.61
C THR A 149 -12.65 15.51 4.81
N MET A 150 -13.96 15.40 4.84
CA MET A 150 -14.71 15.70 6.04
C MET A 150 -14.14 14.80 7.12
N ALA A 151 -13.71 15.37 8.22
CA ALA A 151 -13.21 14.61 9.35
C ALA A 151 -14.29 13.58 9.71
N LYS A 152 -13.93 12.32 9.76
CA LYS A 152 -14.85 11.25 10.13
C LYS A 152 -14.91 11.16 11.65
N LYS A 153 -16.13 10.95 12.17
CA LYS A 153 -16.30 10.69 13.59
C LYS A 153 -15.51 9.45 14.00
N SER A 154 -14.71 9.58 15.04
CA SER A 154 -13.87 8.52 15.59
C SER A 154 -14.57 7.83 16.78
N VAL A 155 -14.15 6.61 17.05
CA VAL A 155 -14.55 5.90 18.28
C VAL A 155 -14.15 6.69 19.54
N GLY A 156 -13.07 7.49 19.47
CA GLY A 156 -12.63 8.38 20.54
C GLY A 156 -13.57 9.56 20.82
N ASP A 157 -14.47 9.90 19.88
CA ASP A 157 -15.48 10.95 20.06
C ASP A 157 -16.76 10.43 20.74
N LEU A 158 -16.85 9.12 20.98
CA LEU A 158 -17.94 8.49 21.71
C LEU A 158 -17.68 8.57 23.22
N THR A 159 -18.70 8.95 23.97
CA THR A 159 -18.61 8.97 25.43
C THR A 159 -18.78 7.56 26.03
N ALA A 160 -18.37 7.36 27.28
CA ALA A 160 -18.61 6.10 27.97
C ALA A 160 -20.12 5.73 27.99
N ALA A 161 -21.02 6.70 28.12
CA ALA A 161 -22.47 6.48 28.08
C ALA A 161 -22.97 6.02 26.70
N ASP A 162 -22.27 6.38 25.62
CA ASP A 162 -22.59 5.90 24.27
C ASP A 162 -22.14 4.43 24.07
N LEU A 163 -21.23 3.93 24.90
CA LEU A 163 -20.59 2.62 24.75
C LEU A 163 -21.01 1.60 25.79
N GLU A 164 -21.30 2.02 27.02
CA GLU A 164 -21.63 1.11 28.14
C GLU A 164 -22.84 0.22 27.83
N GLY A 165 -22.63 -1.10 27.89
CA GLY A 165 -23.66 -2.10 27.60
C GLY A 165 -24.08 -2.18 26.14
N LYS A 166 -23.56 -1.34 25.25
CA LYS A 166 -23.89 -1.37 23.81
C LYS A 166 -23.17 -2.51 23.09
N ARG A 167 -23.90 -3.13 22.17
CA ARG A 167 -23.34 -4.11 21.23
C ARG A 167 -22.68 -3.36 20.09
N VAL A 168 -21.38 -3.53 19.93
CA VAL A 168 -20.54 -2.84 18.93
C VAL A 168 -20.08 -3.84 17.89
N LEU A 169 -20.54 -3.70 16.65
CA LEU A 169 -19.96 -4.43 15.52
C LEU A 169 -18.67 -3.74 15.11
N LEU A 170 -17.53 -4.34 15.45
CA LEU A 170 -16.20 -3.85 15.08
C LEU A 170 -15.67 -4.61 13.87
N ARG A 171 -15.50 -3.93 12.73
CA ARG A 171 -14.83 -4.49 11.56
C ARG A 171 -13.34 -4.23 11.67
N ALA A 172 -12.56 -5.26 12.00
CA ALA A 172 -11.10 -5.22 12.03
C ALA A 172 -10.48 -5.97 10.84
N ASP A 173 -9.25 -5.63 10.47
CA ASP A 173 -8.47 -6.40 9.49
C ASP A 173 -7.54 -7.37 10.22
N LEU A 174 -8.01 -8.59 10.42
CA LEU A 174 -7.27 -9.70 11.04
C LEU A 174 -6.75 -10.68 9.99
N ASN A 175 -6.60 -10.26 8.74
CA ASN A 175 -6.11 -11.09 7.65
C ASN A 175 -4.58 -11.25 7.74
N VAL A 176 -4.14 -12.04 8.70
CA VAL A 176 -2.73 -12.36 8.97
C VAL A 176 -2.27 -13.57 8.17
N PRO A 177 -0.97 -13.67 7.84
CA PRO A 177 -0.42 -14.87 7.22
C PRO A 177 -0.33 -16.01 8.25
N LEU A 178 -0.68 -17.21 7.80
CA LEU A 178 -0.61 -18.45 8.56
C LEU A 178 0.35 -19.43 7.87
N ASP A 179 1.11 -20.19 8.65
CA ASP A 179 1.93 -21.29 8.14
C ASP A 179 1.08 -22.52 7.77
N GLY A 180 1.74 -23.59 7.31
CA GLY A 180 1.09 -24.86 6.97
C GLY A 180 0.39 -25.54 8.15
N SER A 181 0.79 -25.24 9.38
CA SER A 181 0.23 -25.73 10.65
C SER A 181 -0.79 -24.76 11.26
N GLN A 182 -1.15 -23.70 10.53
CA GLN A 182 -2.07 -22.63 10.93
C GLN A 182 -1.57 -21.76 12.10
N ASN A 183 -0.26 -21.70 12.35
CA ASN A 183 0.31 -20.72 13.26
C ASN A 183 0.44 -19.36 12.60
N ILE A 184 0.21 -18.30 13.36
CA ILE A 184 0.38 -16.92 12.91
C ILE A 184 1.87 -16.65 12.72
N THR A 185 2.30 -16.28 11.51
CA THR A 185 3.69 -15.93 11.21
C THR A 185 3.98 -14.43 11.35
N ASP A 186 2.95 -13.60 11.25
CA ASP A 186 3.00 -12.16 11.49
C ASP A 186 1.67 -11.69 12.10
N ASP A 187 1.71 -11.09 13.30
CA ASP A 187 0.55 -10.62 14.05
C ASP A 187 0.37 -9.09 14.02
N THR A 188 1.12 -8.39 13.18
CA THR A 188 1.11 -6.91 13.09
C THR A 188 -0.29 -6.33 12.94
N ARG A 189 -1.14 -6.95 12.11
CA ARG A 189 -2.53 -6.52 11.93
C ARG A 189 -3.40 -6.74 13.15
N ILE A 190 -3.18 -7.83 13.88
CA ILE A 190 -3.89 -8.06 15.15
C ILE A 190 -3.52 -6.97 16.14
N ARG A 191 -2.21 -6.72 16.33
CA ARG A 191 -1.73 -5.66 17.23
C ARG A 191 -2.28 -4.28 16.89
N ALA A 192 -2.38 -3.99 15.59
CA ALA A 192 -2.93 -2.71 15.12
C ALA A 192 -4.40 -2.49 15.51
N ALA A 193 -5.21 -3.55 15.63
CA ALA A 193 -6.60 -3.48 16.05
C ALA A 193 -6.79 -3.42 17.59
N ILE A 194 -5.79 -3.83 18.36
CA ILE A 194 -5.89 -3.92 19.84
C ILE A 194 -6.28 -2.59 20.51
N PRO A 195 -5.72 -1.42 20.13
CA PRO A 195 -6.08 -0.16 20.78
C PRO A 195 -7.59 0.15 20.70
N THR A 196 -8.21 -0.06 19.54
CA THR A 196 -9.66 0.14 19.34
C THR A 196 -10.47 -0.84 20.17
N ILE A 197 -10.09 -2.14 20.18
CA ILE A 197 -10.79 -3.15 20.98
C ILE A 197 -10.68 -2.82 22.47
N LYS A 198 -9.49 -2.48 22.97
CA LYS A 198 -9.27 -2.11 24.38
C LYS A 198 -10.07 -0.89 24.78
N HIS A 199 -10.17 0.11 23.94
CA HIS A 199 -10.98 1.29 24.21
C HIS A 199 -12.46 0.92 24.38
N LEU A 200 -13.01 0.09 23.49
CA LEU A 200 -14.40 -0.35 23.57
C LEU A 200 -14.68 -1.17 24.84
N ILE A 201 -13.86 -2.18 25.13
CA ILE A 201 -14.06 -3.02 26.33
C ILE A 201 -13.89 -2.24 27.63
N SER A 202 -12.93 -1.29 27.68
CA SER A 202 -12.69 -0.45 28.87
C SER A 202 -13.85 0.50 29.17
N ASN A 203 -14.67 0.83 28.14
CA ASN A 203 -15.89 1.62 28.29
C ASN A 203 -17.15 0.73 28.40
N GLY A 204 -17.00 -0.56 28.73
CA GLY A 204 -18.10 -1.47 29.00
C GLY A 204 -18.89 -1.93 27.75
N ALA A 205 -18.39 -1.70 26.53
CA ALA A 205 -19.05 -2.18 25.31
C ALA A 205 -18.94 -3.72 25.17
N LYS A 206 -19.96 -4.31 24.55
CA LYS A 206 -19.97 -5.71 24.11
C LYS A 206 -19.47 -5.78 22.68
N VAL A 207 -18.23 -6.25 22.47
CA VAL A 207 -17.56 -6.17 21.16
C VAL A 207 -17.83 -7.41 20.33
N ILE A 208 -18.49 -7.22 19.17
CA ILE A 208 -18.70 -8.24 18.15
C ILE A 208 -17.66 -8.01 17.07
N LEU A 209 -16.58 -8.79 17.11
CA LEU A 209 -15.43 -8.63 16.23
C LEU A 209 -15.65 -9.37 14.91
N CYS A 210 -15.62 -8.63 13.81
CA CYS A 210 -15.88 -9.11 12.46
C CYS A 210 -14.64 -8.95 11.60
N SER A 211 -14.21 -10.00 10.92
CA SER A 211 -13.05 -9.95 10.03
C SER A 211 -13.15 -10.96 8.89
N HIS A 212 -12.14 -10.89 7.99
CA HIS A 212 -11.92 -11.89 6.95
C HIS A 212 -10.53 -12.50 7.07
N LEU A 213 -10.33 -13.68 6.51
CA LEU A 213 -9.05 -14.35 6.34
C LEU A 213 -8.97 -14.95 4.94
N GLY A 214 -7.95 -14.59 4.19
CA GLY A 214 -7.71 -15.09 2.84
C GLY A 214 -8.81 -14.77 1.84
N ARG A 215 -8.93 -15.65 0.83
CA ARG A 215 -9.93 -15.54 -0.25
C ARG A 215 -10.65 -16.90 -0.45
N PRO A 216 -11.43 -17.35 0.52
CA PRO A 216 -12.18 -18.60 0.40
C PRO A 216 -13.26 -18.49 -0.68
N LYS A 217 -13.60 -19.62 -1.31
CA LYS A 217 -14.74 -19.73 -2.25
C LYS A 217 -16.03 -20.23 -1.55
N GLY A 218 -16.01 -20.38 -0.24
CA GLY A 218 -17.04 -20.89 0.63
C GLY A 218 -16.43 -21.31 1.96
N VAL A 219 -17.20 -21.98 2.81
CA VAL A 219 -16.72 -22.46 4.12
C VAL A 219 -15.55 -23.42 3.91
N THR A 220 -14.39 -23.02 4.43
CA THR A 220 -13.14 -23.75 4.27
C THR A 220 -12.36 -23.69 5.57
N PRO A 221 -12.12 -24.82 6.27
CA PRO A 221 -11.45 -24.82 7.58
C PRO A 221 -10.10 -24.10 7.62
N LYS A 222 -9.34 -24.16 6.51
CA LYS A 222 -8.05 -23.46 6.37
C LYS A 222 -8.16 -21.93 6.57
N PHE A 223 -9.33 -21.36 6.32
CA PHE A 223 -9.59 -19.93 6.41
C PHE A 223 -10.49 -19.56 7.59
N SER A 224 -10.67 -20.47 8.56
CA SER A 224 -11.36 -20.16 9.81
C SER A 224 -10.56 -19.15 10.63
N LEU A 225 -11.26 -18.29 11.37
CA LEU A 225 -10.64 -17.34 12.31
C LEU A 225 -10.30 -17.97 13.65
N ALA A 226 -10.60 -19.26 13.87
CA ALA A 226 -10.31 -19.95 15.12
C ALA A 226 -8.84 -19.87 15.57
N PRO A 227 -7.82 -20.00 14.68
CA PRO A 227 -6.42 -19.90 15.08
C PRO A 227 -6.02 -18.53 15.67
N LEU A 228 -6.82 -17.48 15.46
CA LEU A 228 -6.53 -16.13 15.96
C LEU A 228 -6.96 -15.91 17.41
N VAL A 229 -7.87 -16.74 17.93
CA VAL A 229 -8.49 -16.59 19.26
C VAL A 229 -7.45 -16.60 20.40
N PRO A 230 -6.48 -17.54 20.46
CA PRO A 230 -5.49 -17.54 21.53
C PRO A 230 -4.67 -16.25 21.54
N ARG A 231 -4.23 -15.78 20.37
CA ARG A 231 -3.41 -14.56 20.26
C ARG A 231 -4.19 -13.29 20.61
N LEU A 232 -5.46 -13.21 20.17
CA LEU A 232 -6.34 -12.12 20.58
C LEU A 232 -6.57 -12.09 22.09
N SER A 233 -6.83 -13.26 22.70
CA SER A 233 -7.04 -13.38 24.14
C SER A 233 -5.81 -12.98 24.95
N GLU A 234 -4.62 -13.39 24.51
CA GLU A 234 -3.35 -13.00 25.10
C GLU A 234 -3.13 -11.48 25.08
N LEU A 235 -3.31 -10.85 23.89
CA LEU A 235 -3.07 -9.41 23.71
C LEU A 235 -4.10 -8.54 24.43
N LEU A 236 -5.34 -9.02 24.55
CA LEU A 236 -6.41 -8.32 25.25
C LEU A 236 -6.38 -8.53 26.75
N GLY A 237 -5.80 -9.65 27.22
CA GLY A 237 -5.81 -10.05 28.63
C GLY A 237 -7.16 -10.58 29.12
N ILE A 238 -8.05 -10.96 28.20
CA ILE A 238 -9.38 -11.53 28.47
C ILE A 238 -9.63 -12.71 27.53
N GLN A 239 -10.54 -13.60 27.92
CA GLN A 239 -10.95 -14.68 27.04
C GLN A 239 -11.84 -14.16 25.92
N VAL A 240 -11.43 -14.36 24.67
CA VAL A 240 -12.22 -14.07 23.48
C VAL A 240 -13.07 -15.30 23.15
N GLN A 241 -14.38 -15.10 23.06
CA GLN A 241 -15.31 -16.13 22.58
C GLN A 241 -15.30 -16.17 21.04
N LYS A 242 -15.59 -17.33 20.45
CA LYS A 242 -15.72 -17.48 18.99
C LYS A 242 -17.07 -18.07 18.64
N ALA A 243 -17.75 -17.43 17.69
CA ALA A 243 -18.94 -17.98 17.05
C ALA A 243 -18.57 -18.90 15.87
N ASP A 244 -19.33 -19.95 15.65
CA ASP A 244 -19.08 -20.87 14.52
C ASP A 244 -19.62 -20.36 13.19
N ASP A 245 -20.36 -19.26 13.22
CA ASP A 245 -20.89 -18.61 12.02
C ASP A 245 -20.80 -17.06 12.15
N VAL A 246 -21.25 -16.36 11.11
CA VAL A 246 -21.27 -14.89 11.01
C VAL A 246 -22.62 -14.32 11.41
N ILE A 247 -23.70 -15.01 11.11
CA ILE A 247 -25.10 -14.62 11.33
C ILE A 247 -25.93 -15.84 11.74
N GLY A 248 -27.12 -15.62 12.27
CA GLY A 248 -28.07 -16.68 12.61
C GLY A 248 -28.35 -16.79 14.11
N GLN A 249 -29.30 -17.66 14.47
CA GLN A 249 -29.83 -17.73 15.84
C GLN A 249 -28.79 -18.04 16.91
N GLU A 250 -27.84 -18.94 16.62
CA GLU A 250 -26.77 -19.26 17.57
C GLU A 250 -25.84 -18.07 17.80
N VAL A 251 -25.54 -17.29 16.73
CA VAL A 251 -24.75 -16.06 16.85
C VAL A 251 -25.51 -15.00 17.66
N GLU A 252 -26.79 -14.82 17.40
CA GLU A 252 -27.68 -13.89 18.13
C GLU A 252 -27.74 -14.25 19.63
N LYS A 253 -27.81 -15.55 19.95
CA LYS A 253 -27.76 -16.05 21.32
C LYS A 253 -26.43 -15.71 22.00
N LEU A 254 -25.29 -16.03 21.36
CA LEU A 254 -23.96 -15.68 21.91
C LEU A 254 -23.81 -14.18 22.14
N VAL A 255 -24.32 -13.34 21.22
CA VAL A 255 -24.31 -11.88 21.37
C VAL A 255 -25.15 -11.42 22.55
N SER A 256 -26.33 -12.03 22.78
CA SER A 256 -27.20 -11.69 23.90
C SER A 256 -26.57 -12.04 25.27
N GLU A 257 -25.86 -13.16 25.32
CA GLU A 257 -25.19 -13.68 26.52
C GLU A 257 -23.83 -13.00 26.79
N LEU A 258 -23.30 -12.21 25.83
CA LEU A 258 -22.00 -11.54 25.97
C LEU A 258 -22.01 -10.55 27.12
N PRO A 259 -21.08 -10.62 28.10
CA PRO A 259 -21.01 -9.68 29.21
C PRO A 259 -20.48 -8.32 28.73
N ASN A 260 -20.73 -7.27 29.53
CA ASN A 260 -20.11 -5.96 29.32
C ASN A 260 -18.58 -6.10 29.36
N GLY A 261 -17.88 -5.50 28.39
CA GLY A 261 -16.45 -5.66 28.19
C GLY A 261 -16.03 -7.00 27.57
N GLY A 262 -17.00 -7.86 27.20
CA GLY A 262 -16.73 -9.12 26.51
C GLY A 262 -16.44 -8.93 25.02
N VAL A 263 -15.75 -9.92 24.44
CA VAL A 263 -15.42 -9.95 22.99
C VAL A 263 -15.85 -11.27 22.39
N LEU A 264 -16.67 -11.19 21.33
CA LEU A 264 -17.09 -12.31 20.49
C LEU A 264 -16.49 -12.16 19.10
N LEU A 265 -15.63 -13.08 18.68
CA LEU A 265 -15.13 -13.14 17.31
C LEU A 265 -16.10 -13.94 16.44
N LEU A 266 -16.66 -13.33 15.41
CA LEU A 266 -17.45 -14.01 14.41
C LEU A 266 -16.57 -14.89 13.53
N GLU A 267 -17.16 -15.80 12.77
CA GLU A 267 -16.41 -16.55 11.76
C GLU A 267 -16.12 -15.66 10.52
N ASN A 268 -15.28 -16.14 9.62
CA ASN A 268 -14.81 -15.45 8.43
C ASN A 268 -15.99 -15.00 7.53
N VAL A 269 -16.20 -13.68 7.44
CA VAL A 269 -17.31 -13.10 6.66
C VAL A 269 -17.27 -13.48 5.19
N ARG A 270 -16.09 -13.81 4.64
CA ARG A 270 -15.95 -14.25 3.25
C ARG A 270 -16.36 -15.68 2.99
N PHE A 271 -16.82 -16.43 4.00
CA PHE A 271 -17.51 -17.68 3.77
C PHE A 271 -18.85 -17.47 3.10
N TYR A 272 -19.41 -16.25 3.22
CA TYR A 272 -20.60 -15.79 2.52
C TYR A 272 -20.22 -15.01 1.25
N LYS A 273 -20.74 -15.43 0.09
CA LYS A 273 -20.56 -14.74 -1.19
C LYS A 273 -21.23 -13.36 -1.20
N GLU A 274 -22.21 -13.18 -0.35
CA GLU A 274 -23.01 -11.98 -0.11
C GLU A 274 -22.14 -10.85 0.44
N GLU A 275 -21.07 -11.17 1.17
CA GLU A 275 -20.11 -10.21 1.70
C GLU A 275 -19.48 -9.36 0.59
N GLU A 276 -18.84 -10.01 -0.39
CA GLU A 276 -18.15 -9.32 -1.47
C GLU A 276 -19.10 -8.65 -2.46
N LYS A 277 -20.36 -9.10 -2.53
CA LYS A 277 -21.42 -8.52 -3.37
C LYS A 277 -22.11 -7.32 -2.72
N ASN A 278 -21.77 -7.04 -1.46
CA ASN A 278 -22.45 -6.00 -0.66
C ASN A 278 -23.97 -6.21 -0.59
N ASP A 279 -24.39 -7.47 -0.41
CA ASP A 279 -25.79 -7.85 -0.36
C ASP A 279 -26.51 -7.17 0.80
N PRO A 280 -27.66 -6.49 0.55
CA PRO A 280 -28.34 -5.72 1.58
C PRO A 280 -29.00 -6.59 2.67
N GLU A 281 -29.48 -7.80 2.34
CA GLU A 281 -30.10 -8.67 3.34
C GLU A 281 -29.05 -9.30 4.26
N PHE A 282 -27.88 -9.67 3.72
CA PHE A 282 -26.76 -10.11 4.54
C PHE A 282 -26.24 -8.96 5.44
N ALA A 283 -26.07 -7.76 4.88
CA ALA A 283 -25.65 -6.58 5.64
C ALA A 283 -26.66 -6.24 6.75
N LYS A 284 -27.97 -6.36 6.50
CA LYS A 284 -29.03 -6.14 7.49
C LYS A 284 -28.98 -7.17 8.62
N LYS A 285 -28.79 -8.46 8.31
CA LYS A 285 -28.63 -9.52 9.31
C LYS A 285 -27.37 -9.29 10.16
N LEU A 286 -26.26 -8.90 9.54
CA LEU A 286 -25.04 -8.57 10.27
C LEU A 286 -25.23 -7.34 11.17
N ALA A 287 -25.90 -6.31 10.68
CA ALA A 287 -26.20 -5.10 11.45
C ALA A 287 -27.17 -5.35 12.63
N SER A 288 -28.10 -6.31 12.53
CA SER A 288 -29.04 -6.62 13.60
C SER A 288 -28.37 -7.16 14.88
N LEU A 289 -27.14 -7.64 14.78
CA LEU A 289 -26.35 -8.09 15.91
C LEU A 289 -25.91 -6.94 16.84
N ALA A 290 -25.91 -5.66 16.35
CA ALA A 290 -25.28 -4.54 17.04
C ALA A 290 -26.16 -3.30 17.12
N ASP A 291 -25.78 -2.39 18.02
CA ASP A 291 -26.42 -1.10 18.21
C ASP A 291 -25.64 0.04 17.50
N LEU A 292 -24.32 -0.15 17.29
CA LEU A 292 -23.45 0.76 16.56
C LEU A 292 -22.32 0.01 15.83
N TYR A 293 -21.71 0.69 14.87
CA TYR A 293 -20.66 0.13 14.00
C TYR A 293 -19.36 0.92 14.12
N VAL A 294 -18.24 0.20 14.20
CA VAL A 294 -16.90 0.75 14.14
C VAL A 294 -16.14 0.10 12.99
N ASN A 295 -15.62 0.91 12.07
CA ASN A 295 -14.72 0.44 11.01
C ASN A 295 -13.27 0.70 11.39
N ASP A 296 -12.50 -0.36 11.59
CA ASP A 296 -11.06 -0.31 11.88
C ASP A 296 -10.25 -1.12 10.86
N ALA A 297 -10.85 -1.40 9.70
CA ALA A 297 -10.27 -2.24 8.67
C ALA A 297 -9.88 -1.42 7.44
N PHE A 298 -8.89 -0.55 7.57
CA PHE A 298 -8.43 0.31 6.48
C PHE A 298 -8.03 -0.48 5.23
N GLY A 299 -7.35 -1.62 5.38
CA GLY A 299 -6.94 -2.46 4.26
C GLY A 299 -8.07 -2.93 3.34
N THR A 300 -9.31 -2.93 3.82
CA THR A 300 -10.50 -3.29 3.03
C THR A 300 -11.43 -2.12 2.73
N ALA A 301 -11.12 -0.92 3.21
CA ALA A 301 -11.98 0.26 3.07
C ALA A 301 -12.20 0.72 1.62
N HIS A 302 -11.30 0.34 0.70
CA HIS A 302 -11.42 0.60 -0.74
C HIS A 302 -12.50 -0.26 -1.43
N ARG A 303 -13.10 -1.23 -0.73
CA ARG A 303 -14.11 -2.14 -1.28
C ARG A 303 -15.46 -1.91 -0.63
N ALA A 304 -16.50 -1.80 -1.46
CA ALA A 304 -17.89 -1.74 -0.99
C ALA A 304 -18.38 -3.15 -0.68
N HIS A 305 -18.03 -3.70 0.50
CA HIS A 305 -18.49 -4.98 1.00
C HIS A 305 -19.60 -4.81 2.03
N ALA A 306 -20.37 -5.88 2.31
CA ALA A 306 -21.46 -5.84 3.26
C ALA A 306 -20.98 -5.42 4.66
N SER A 307 -19.86 -5.99 5.14
CA SER A 307 -19.30 -5.70 6.46
C SER A 307 -18.52 -4.37 6.56
N THR A 308 -18.17 -3.72 5.42
CA THR A 308 -17.41 -2.45 5.41
C THR A 308 -18.28 -1.25 5.08
N GLN A 309 -19.25 -1.40 4.17
CA GLN A 309 -20.12 -0.33 3.68
C GLN A 309 -21.61 -0.66 3.87
N GLY A 310 -22.04 -1.90 3.58
CA GLY A 310 -23.46 -2.28 3.61
C GLY A 310 -24.12 -2.08 4.98
N VAL A 311 -23.44 -2.47 6.07
CA VAL A 311 -23.94 -2.38 7.46
C VAL A 311 -24.25 -0.95 7.90
N THR A 312 -23.52 0.04 7.38
CA THR A 312 -23.72 1.47 7.77
C THR A 312 -25.10 2.01 7.37
N LYS A 313 -25.76 1.36 6.41
CA LYS A 313 -27.13 1.73 5.99
C LYS A 313 -28.17 1.39 7.05
N PHE A 314 -27.85 0.47 7.95
CA PHE A 314 -28.77 -0.06 8.98
C PHE A 314 -28.39 0.38 10.39
N LEU A 315 -27.18 0.90 10.61
CA LEU A 315 -26.67 1.37 11.90
C LEU A 315 -26.47 2.89 11.86
N LYS A 316 -27.19 3.62 12.68
CA LYS A 316 -27.17 5.11 12.69
C LYS A 316 -25.82 5.67 13.09
N THR A 317 -25.16 5.03 14.07
CA THR A 317 -23.84 5.41 14.53
C THR A 317 -22.82 4.48 13.88
N SER A 318 -22.07 5.03 12.93
CA SER A 318 -21.04 4.33 12.17
C SER A 318 -19.78 5.20 12.17
N VAL A 319 -18.75 4.79 12.93
CA VAL A 319 -17.57 5.63 13.20
C VAL A 319 -16.26 4.91 12.81
N ALA A 320 -15.19 5.68 12.71
CA ALA A 320 -13.84 5.16 12.49
C ALA A 320 -13.25 4.61 13.79
N GLY A 321 -12.55 3.46 13.73
CA GLY A 321 -11.66 3.03 14.79
C GLY A 321 -10.34 3.80 14.76
N PHE A 322 -9.52 3.63 15.78
CA PHE A 322 -8.25 4.38 15.91
C PHE A 322 -7.24 4.07 14.81
N LEU A 323 -7.19 2.81 14.31
CA LEU A 323 -6.33 2.46 13.20
C LEU A 323 -6.78 3.19 11.93
N LEU A 324 -8.07 3.11 11.61
CA LEU A 324 -8.63 3.79 10.43
C LEU A 324 -8.43 5.31 10.52
N GLN A 325 -8.65 5.91 11.68
CA GLN A 325 -8.44 7.35 11.91
C GLN A 325 -6.97 7.72 11.68
N LYS A 326 -6.04 6.96 12.26
CA LYS A 326 -4.60 7.18 12.08
C LYS A 326 -4.18 7.10 10.61
N GLU A 327 -4.70 6.12 9.87
CA GLU A 327 -4.45 6.00 8.42
C GLU A 327 -4.93 7.23 7.64
N LEU A 328 -6.14 7.73 7.97
CA LEU A 328 -6.69 8.94 7.35
C LEU A 328 -5.87 10.18 7.71
N ASP A 329 -5.46 10.35 8.96
CA ASP A 329 -4.66 11.49 9.42
C ASP A 329 -3.32 11.56 8.68
N TYR A 330 -2.65 10.43 8.47
CA TYR A 330 -1.38 10.40 7.77
C TYR A 330 -1.52 10.43 6.25
N LEU A 331 -2.35 9.57 5.66
CA LEU A 331 -2.42 9.45 4.20
C LEU A 331 -3.22 10.59 3.56
N VAL A 332 -4.25 11.09 4.24
CA VAL A 332 -5.05 12.22 3.73
C VAL A 332 -4.50 13.53 4.27
N GLY A 333 -4.37 13.65 5.58
CA GLY A 333 -3.92 14.88 6.24
C GLY A 333 -2.56 15.33 5.77
N ALA A 334 -1.56 14.44 5.82
CA ALA A 334 -0.19 14.76 5.42
C ALA A 334 -0.03 14.96 3.90
N VAL A 335 -0.88 14.32 3.07
CA VAL A 335 -0.81 14.45 1.60
C VAL A 335 -1.63 15.62 1.09
N SER A 336 -2.74 15.97 1.76
CA SER A 336 -3.57 17.12 1.36
C SER A 336 -2.98 18.46 1.79
N ASN A 337 -2.28 18.49 2.94
CA ASN A 337 -1.64 19.69 3.47
C ASN A 337 -0.23 19.38 3.99
N PRO A 338 0.72 18.98 3.11
CA PRO A 338 2.05 18.53 3.49
C PRO A 338 2.89 19.68 4.06
N LYS A 339 3.72 19.37 5.05
CA LYS A 339 4.85 20.24 5.38
C LYS A 339 5.86 20.18 4.24
N ARG A 340 6.15 21.30 3.61
CA ARG A 340 7.03 21.37 2.44
C ARG A 340 8.50 21.63 2.80
N PRO A 341 9.46 21.14 2.00
CA PRO A 341 9.28 20.38 0.74
C PRO A 341 8.70 18.98 0.98
N PHE A 342 7.78 18.57 0.10
CA PHE A 342 7.15 17.26 0.11
C PHE A 342 7.74 16.39 -1.00
N ALA A 343 8.32 15.25 -0.63
CA ALA A 343 8.82 14.27 -1.58
C ALA A 343 7.96 13.01 -1.59
N ALA A 344 7.81 12.44 -2.78
CA ALA A 344 7.24 11.12 -2.95
C ALA A 344 8.27 10.18 -3.57
N ILE A 345 8.39 8.96 -3.03
CA ILE A 345 9.19 7.88 -3.58
C ILE A 345 8.23 6.83 -4.12
N VAL A 346 8.30 6.55 -5.41
CA VAL A 346 7.43 5.58 -6.08
C VAL A 346 8.29 4.56 -6.80
N GLY A 347 8.18 3.32 -6.37
CA GLY A 347 8.86 2.17 -6.97
C GLY A 347 7.88 1.11 -7.47
N GLY A 348 8.45 0.01 -7.95
CA GLY A 348 7.70 -1.13 -8.44
C GLY A 348 8.04 -1.53 -9.87
N SER A 349 7.48 -2.63 -10.33
CA SER A 349 7.88 -3.24 -11.60
C SER A 349 7.25 -2.59 -12.84
N LYS A 350 6.04 -2.01 -12.73
CA LYS A 350 5.24 -1.55 -13.88
C LYS A 350 4.69 -0.14 -13.71
N VAL A 351 4.84 0.71 -14.73
CA VAL A 351 4.23 2.05 -14.80
C VAL A 351 2.72 1.97 -14.74
N SER A 352 2.13 1.01 -15.48
CA SER A 352 0.67 0.84 -15.57
C SER A 352 -0.01 0.69 -14.21
N SER A 353 0.67 0.08 -13.24
CA SER A 353 0.15 -0.12 -11.88
C SER A 353 0.27 1.11 -10.98
N LYS A 354 1.00 2.14 -11.40
CA LYS A 354 1.34 3.33 -10.60
C LYS A 354 0.88 4.65 -11.22
N ILE A 355 0.27 4.62 -12.41
CA ILE A 355 -0.14 5.83 -13.15
C ILE A 355 -0.96 6.77 -12.28
N GLY A 356 -2.05 6.27 -11.69
CA GLY A 356 -2.96 7.09 -10.89
C GLY A 356 -2.27 7.74 -9.69
N VAL A 357 -1.38 6.98 -9.04
CA VAL A 357 -0.57 7.49 -7.91
C VAL A 357 0.41 8.57 -8.39
N ILE A 358 1.14 8.32 -9.48
CA ILE A 358 2.10 9.28 -10.04
C ILE A 358 1.38 10.57 -10.44
N GLU A 359 0.28 10.48 -11.18
CA GLU A 359 -0.50 11.65 -11.61
C GLU A 359 -1.03 12.46 -10.42
N SER A 360 -1.57 11.80 -9.40
CA SER A 360 -2.06 12.46 -8.19
C SER A 360 -0.93 13.12 -7.40
N LEU A 361 0.22 12.47 -7.30
CA LEU A 361 1.39 13.01 -6.59
C LEU A 361 2.01 14.19 -7.33
N LEU A 362 2.01 14.21 -8.67
CA LEU A 362 2.45 15.36 -9.47
C LEU A 362 1.63 16.64 -9.22
N GLU A 363 0.42 16.51 -8.68
CA GLU A 363 -0.40 17.67 -8.27
C GLU A 363 -0.02 18.20 -6.86
N LYS A 364 0.76 17.44 -6.10
CA LYS A 364 0.90 17.66 -4.66
C LYS A 364 2.34 17.76 -4.16
N CYS A 365 3.27 16.99 -4.74
CA CYS A 365 4.66 16.94 -4.28
C CYS A 365 5.56 17.98 -4.97
N ASP A 366 6.69 18.27 -4.34
CA ASP A 366 7.75 19.13 -4.89
C ASP A 366 8.81 18.27 -5.60
N ILE A 367 9.02 17.04 -5.09
CA ILE A 367 10.02 16.10 -5.59
C ILE A 367 9.36 14.72 -5.74
N LEU A 368 9.58 14.08 -6.89
CA LEU A 368 9.13 12.72 -7.16
C LEU A 368 10.33 11.85 -7.55
N LEU A 369 10.69 10.90 -6.68
CA LEU A 369 11.74 9.93 -6.93
C LEU A 369 11.12 8.65 -7.49
N LEU A 370 11.58 8.22 -8.65
CA LEU A 370 11.11 6.99 -9.29
C LEU A 370 12.17 5.90 -9.23
N GLY A 371 11.75 4.68 -8.91
CA GLY A 371 12.62 3.51 -8.83
C GLY A 371 11.92 2.23 -9.30
N GLY A 372 12.62 1.10 -9.12
CA GLY A 372 12.12 -0.21 -9.54
C GLY A 372 12.09 -0.41 -11.05
N GLY A 373 11.57 -1.56 -11.51
CA GLY A 373 11.55 -1.91 -12.93
C GLY A 373 10.81 -0.94 -13.85
N MET A 374 9.88 -0.16 -13.32
CA MET A 374 9.14 0.81 -14.12
C MET A 374 9.99 1.93 -14.72
N ILE A 375 11.19 2.23 -14.16
CA ILE A 375 12.08 3.27 -14.68
C ILE A 375 12.54 3.00 -16.11
N PHE A 376 12.66 1.72 -16.50
CA PHE A 376 13.13 1.35 -17.83
C PHE A 376 12.12 1.72 -18.92
N THR A 377 10.84 1.77 -18.61
CA THR A 377 9.83 2.34 -19.52
C THR A 377 10.04 3.84 -19.73
N PHE A 378 10.41 4.59 -18.67
CA PHE A 378 10.76 6.01 -18.79
C PHE A 378 12.06 6.22 -19.58
N TYR A 379 13.08 5.39 -19.41
CA TYR A 379 14.33 5.49 -20.17
C TYR A 379 14.13 5.16 -21.64
N LYS A 380 13.40 4.10 -21.96
CA LYS A 380 13.08 3.77 -23.36
C LYS A 380 12.25 4.86 -24.04
N ALA A 381 11.33 5.51 -23.29
CA ALA A 381 10.58 6.66 -23.79
C ALA A 381 11.46 7.89 -24.09
N GLN A 382 12.64 7.98 -23.46
CA GLN A 382 13.66 9.00 -23.73
C GLN A 382 14.67 8.58 -24.79
N GLY A 383 14.56 7.36 -25.35
CA GLY A 383 15.45 6.84 -26.39
C GLY A 383 16.71 6.16 -25.88
N PHE A 384 16.82 5.83 -24.59
CA PHE A 384 17.98 5.15 -24.01
C PHE A 384 17.91 3.63 -24.25
N SER A 385 19.10 3.00 -24.34
CA SER A 385 19.21 1.54 -24.34
C SER A 385 18.89 0.99 -22.95
N VAL A 386 17.99 0.02 -22.89
CA VAL A 386 17.53 -0.62 -21.64
C VAL A 386 17.84 -2.11 -21.59
N GLY A 387 18.58 -2.65 -22.59
CA GLY A 387 18.92 -4.06 -22.68
C GLY A 387 17.70 -4.97 -22.63
N SER A 388 17.77 -6.00 -21.79
CA SER A 388 16.67 -6.94 -21.53
C SER A 388 15.79 -6.53 -20.32
N SER A 389 15.89 -5.29 -19.84
CA SER A 389 15.12 -4.80 -18.72
C SER A 389 13.60 -4.80 -18.99
N LEU A 390 12.80 -4.88 -17.94
CA LEU A 390 11.34 -4.89 -18.04
C LEU A 390 10.82 -3.55 -18.60
N VAL A 391 10.13 -3.59 -19.74
CA VAL A 391 9.54 -2.42 -20.38
C VAL A 391 8.07 -2.68 -20.72
N GLU A 392 7.22 -1.68 -20.54
CA GLU A 392 5.85 -1.64 -21.04
C GLU A 392 5.80 -0.77 -22.31
N ASP A 393 5.98 -1.40 -23.49
CA ASP A 393 6.06 -0.68 -24.78
C ASP A 393 4.80 0.12 -25.12
N ASP A 394 3.64 -0.36 -24.71
CA ASP A 394 2.35 0.32 -24.85
C ASP A 394 2.22 1.57 -23.96
N LYS A 395 3.12 1.76 -22.98
CA LYS A 395 3.14 2.88 -22.01
C LYS A 395 4.21 3.94 -22.29
N LEU A 396 5.03 3.81 -23.35
CA LEU A 396 6.10 4.77 -23.64
C LEU A 396 5.58 6.20 -23.82
N LYS A 397 4.49 6.38 -24.57
CA LYS A 397 3.85 7.70 -24.75
C LYS A 397 3.35 8.27 -23.44
N LEU A 398 2.82 7.43 -22.58
CA LEU A 398 2.36 7.82 -21.24
C LEU A 398 3.54 8.25 -20.36
N ALA A 399 4.63 7.48 -20.32
CA ALA A 399 5.82 7.84 -19.56
C ALA A 399 6.38 9.20 -20.00
N ALA A 400 6.46 9.45 -21.33
CA ALA A 400 6.87 10.75 -21.85
C ALA A 400 5.93 11.89 -21.44
N SER A 401 4.61 11.64 -21.42
CA SER A 401 3.62 12.64 -21.00
C SER A 401 3.72 12.98 -19.51
N LEU A 402 4.01 12.00 -18.67
CA LEU A 402 4.22 12.21 -17.22
C LEU A 402 5.46 13.10 -16.96
N LEU A 403 6.56 12.87 -17.69
CA LEU A 403 7.76 13.74 -17.62
C LEU A 403 7.44 15.18 -18.05
N ALA A 404 6.69 15.34 -19.14
CA ALA A 404 6.27 16.66 -19.62
C ALA A 404 5.36 17.37 -18.60
N LYS A 405 4.37 16.65 -18.05
CA LYS A 405 3.45 17.14 -17.01
C LYS A 405 4.20 17.59 -15.75
N ALA A 406 5.19 16.83 -15.32
CA ALA A 406 6.02 17.20 -14.17
C ALA A 406 6.75 18.52 -14.41
N LYS A 407 7.37 18.68 -15.60
CA LYS A 407 8.05 19.92 -16.00
C LYS A 407 7.10 21.12 -16.04
N GLU A 408 5.90 20.94 -16.58
CA GLU A 408 4.86 21.97 -16.61
C GLU A 408 4.46 22.41 -15.20
N LYS A 409 4.35 21.47 -14.27
CA LYS A 409 3.95 21.72 -12.87
C LYS A 409 5.10 22.17 -11.96
N GLY A 410 6.32 22.19 -12.46
CA GLY A 410 7.51 22.51 -11.65
C GLY A 410 7.90 21.45 -10.64
N VAL A 411 7.43 20.21 -10.81
CA VAL A 411 7.79 19.08 -9.94
C VAL A 411 9.11 18.48 -10.43
N SER A 412 10.07 18.30 -9.52
CA SER A 412 11.34 17.66 -9.81
C SER A 412 11.17 16.14 -9.85
N ILE A 413 11.06 15.54 -11.05
CA ILE A 413 11.17 14.08 -11.19
C ILE A 413 12.65 13.70 -11.19
N MET A 414 13.01 12.78 -10.30
CA MET A 414 14.34 12.19 -10.22
C MET A 414 14.28 10.73 -10.66
N LEU A 415 14.96 10.43 -11.76
CA LEU A 415 15.24 9.06 -12.21
C LEU A 415 16.65 8.68 -11.79
N PRO A 416 16.96 7.41 -11.52
CA PRO A 416 18.30 6.93 -11.25
C PRO A 416 19.29 7.30 -12.37
N THR A 417 20.49 7.69 -12.02
CA THR A 417 21.56 8.01 -12.99
C THR A 417 22.42 6.79 -13.34
N ASP A 418 22.45 5.81 -12.45
CA ASP A 418 23.10 4.52 -12.59
C ASP A 418 22.22 3.40 -12.04
N VAL A 419 22.43 2.19 -12.51
CA VAL A 419 21.66 1.01 -12.15
C VAL A 419 22.58 -0.20 -11.94
N VAL A 420 22.16 -1.10 -11.06
CA VAL A 420 22.73 -2.44 -10.93
C VAL A 420 22.04 -3.35 -11.93
N ILE A 421 22.81 -3.87 -12.87
CA ILE A 421 22.32 -4.79 -13.89
C ILE A 421 22.78 -6.21 -13.62
N ALA A 422 22.04 -7.18 -14.14
CA ALA A 422 22.34 -8.61 -14.06
C ALA A 422 22.19 -9.30 -15.43
N ASP A 423 22.91 -10.40 -15.60
CA ASP A 423 22.84 -11.27 -16.79
C ASP A 423 21.57 -12.14 -16.80
N ASN A 424 20.95 -12.35 -15.63
CA ASN A 424 19.68 -13.07 -15.50
C ASN A 424 18.93 -12.66 -14.22
N PHE A 425 17.64 -13.06 -14.11
CA PHE A 425 16.79 -12.79 -12.95
C PHE A 425 16.99 -13.89 -11.88
N ALA A 426 18.10 -13.82 -11.14
CA ALA A 426 18.40 -14.75 -10.05
C ALA A 426 19.29 -14.12 -8.99
N GLY A 427 19.18 -14.56 -7.74
CA GLY A 427 20.04 -14.09 -6.64
C GLY A 427 21.53 -14.40 -6.81
N GLY A 428 21.88 -15.43 -7.61
CA GLY A 428 23.25 -15.80 -7.97
C GLY A 428 23.81 -15.11 -9.21
N ALA A 429 23.04 -14.29 -9.92
CA ALA A 429 23.41 -13.65 -11.19
C ALA A 429 24.72 -12.84 -11.10
N SER A 430 25.45 -12.73 -12.22
CA SER A 430 26.57 -11.80 -12.36
C SER A 430 26.03 -10.38 -12.40
N THR A 431 26.69 -9.44 -11.71
CA THR A 431 26.20 -8.07 -11.59
C THR A 431 27.25 -7.05 -11.97
N GLN A 432 26.84 -5.93 -12.50
CA GLN A 432 27.69 -4.75 -12.70
C GLN A 432 26.86 -3.48 -12.54
N VAL A 433 27.55 -2.37 -12.27
CA VAL A 433 26.94 -1.03 -12.19
C VAL A 433 27.23 -0.30 -13.48
N VAL A 434 26.18 0.21 -14.13
CA VAL A 434 26.32 0.94 -15.39
C VAL A 434 25.49 2.24 -15.35
N PRO A 435 25.83 3.24 -16.19
CA PRO A 435 24.94 4.39 -16.40
C PRO A 435 23.55 3.91 -16.88
N ALA A 436 22.49 4.49 -16.32
CA ALA A 436 21.12 4.13 -16.66
C ALA A 436 20.75 4.37 -18.14
N SER A 437 21.53 5.19 -18.84
CA SER A 437 21.38 5.50 -20.27
C SER A 437 22.02 4.47 -21.22
N ALA A 438 22.79 3.50 -20.70
CA ALA A 438 23.62 2.62 -21.53
C ALA A 438 23.67 1.18 -20.96
N ILE A 439 22.50 0.56 -20.81
CA ILE A 439 22.41 -0.85 -20.41
C ILE A 439 22.72 -1.73 -21.62
N PRO A 440 23.71 -2.63 -21.54
CA PRO A 440 24.08 -3.52 -22.64
C PRO A 440 22.98 -4.51 -22.99
N ASP A 441 22.96 -4.95 -24.26
CA ASP A 441 22.08 -6.03 -24.69
C ASP A 441 22.35 -7.31 -23.89
N GLY A 442 21.29 -8.05 -23.59
CA GLY A 442 21.35 -9.27 -22.77
C GLY A 442 21.40 -9.03 -21.25
N TRP A 443 21.63 -7.79 -20.80
CA TRP A 443 21.61 -7.42 -19.39
C TRP A 443 20.29 -6.74 -19.00
N MET A 444 19.86 -6.94 -17.76
CA MET A 444 18.64 -6.32 -17.23
C MET A 444 18.92 -5.56 -15.94
N GLY A 445 18.31 -4.40 -15.78
CA GLY A 445 18.41 -3.62 -14.56
C GLY A 445 17.52 -4.18 -13.45
N LEU A 446 18.09 -4.39 -12.25
CA LEU A 446 17.41 -5.00 -11.12
C LEU A 446 17.43 -4.15 -9.84
N ASP A 447 18.30 -3.12 -9.73
CA ASP A 447 18.30 -2.15 -8.62
C ASP A 447 18.87 -0.81 -9.08
N ILE A 448 18.69 0.23 -8.27
CA ILE A 448 19.34 1.53 -8.46
C ILE A 448 20.82 1.46 -8.05
N GLY A 449 21.67 2.22 -8.74
CA GLY A 449 23.10 2.25 -8.46
C GLY A 449 23.50 3.18 -7.31
N PRO A 450 24.78 3.15 -6.90
CA PRO A 450 25.29 3.91 -5.76
C PRO A 450 25.22 5.44 -5.97
N ASN A 451 25.42 5.95 -7.18
CA ASN A 451 25.30 7.38 -7.47
C ASN A 451 23.83 7.82 -7.36
N SER A 452 22.90 6.99 -7.79
CA SER A 452 21.47 7.21 -7.66
C SER A 452 21.03 7.25 -6.19
N ILE A 453 21.55 6.33 -5.37
CA ILE A 453 21.31 6.31 -3.91
C ILE A 453 21.80 7.61 -3.28
N ALA A 454 23.00 8.07 -3.65
CA ALA A 454 23.58 9.32 -3.13
C ALA A 454 22.74 10.54 -3.55
N ALA A 455 22.34 10.62 -4.82
CA ALA A 455 21.51 11.70 -5.35
C ALA A 455 20.12 11.75 -4.68
N PHE A 456 19.46 10.60 -4.54
CA PHE A 456 18.16 10.49 -3.86
C PHE A 456 18.27 10.86 -2.38
N SER A 457 19.32 10.37 -1.71
CA SER A 457 19.59 10.68 -0.31
C SER A 457 19.81 12.18 -0.09
N SER A 458 20.51 12.84 -1.00
CA SER A 458 20.74 14.29 -0.96
C SER A 458 19.45 15.09 -1.16
N ALA A 459 18.61 14.71 -2.12
CA ALA A 459 17.32 15.36 -2.36
C ALA A 459 16.39 15.23 -1.14
N LEU A 460 16.37 14.06 -0.51
CA LEU A 460 15.54 13.80 0.67
C LEU A 460 15.98 14.59 1.92
N GLU A 461 17.24 15.01 2.05
CA GLU A 461 17.71 15.85 3.16
C GLU A 461 16.96 17.18 3.28
N THR A 462 16.45 17.69 2.18
CA THR A 462 15.76 18.99 2.14
C THR A 462 14.29 18.89 2.57
N THR A 463 13.75 17.68 2.67
CA THR A 463 12.31 17.44 2.79
C THR A 463 11.78 17.57 4.23
N LYS A 464 10.47 17.81 4.35
CA LYS A 464 9.72 17.83 5.63
C LYS A 464 8.64 16.76 5.70
N THR A 465 8.18 16.30 4.55
CA THR A 465 7.24 15.18 4.41
C THR A 465 7.75 14.26 3.32
N VAL A 466 7.77 12.98 3.58
CA VAL A 466 8.11 11.94 2.59
C VAL A 466 7.06 10.84 2.64
N ILE A 467 6.55 10.47 1.47
CA ILE A 467 5.73 9.25 1.30
C ILE A 467 6.48 8.28 0.40
N TRP A 468 6.49 7.01 0.77
CA TRP A 468 7.17 5.96 0.01
C TRP A 468 6.22 4.82 -0.31
N ASN A 469 6.15 4.44 -1.59
CA ASN A 469 5.34 3.33 -2.08
C ASN A 469 6.05 2.56 -3.20
N GLY A 470 6.50 1.35 -2.91
CA GLY A 470 7.16 0.42 -3.83
C GLY A 470 8.69 0.43 -3.72
N PRO A 471 9.33 -0.75 -3.86
CA PRO A 471 10.78 -0.91 -3.74
C PRO A 471 11.54 -0.29 -4.91
N MET A 472 12.84 -0.01 -4.68
CA MET A 472 13.74 0.58 -5.67
C MET A 472 14.38 -0.46 -6.58
N GLY A 473 14.41 -1.72 -6.15
CA GLY A 473 14.97 -2.86 -6.86
C GLY A 473 14.25 -4.16 -6.48
N VAL A 474 14.79 -5.29 -6.91
CA VAL A 474 14.30 -6.64 -6.59
C VAL A 474 14.83 -7.04 -5.21
N PHE A 475 14.26 -6.43 -4.18
CA PHE A 475 14.74 -6.50 -2.78
C PHE A 475 14.64 -7.89 -2.14
N GLU A 476 13.96 -8.81 -2.78
CA GLU A 476 13.92 -10.23 -2.40
C GLU A 476 15.28 -10.92 -2.54
N PHE A 477 16.13 -10.42 -3.45
CA PHE A 477 17.51 -10.85 -3.60
C PHE A 477 18.45 -9.83 -2.97
N ASP A 478 19.27 -10.24 -2.02
CA ASP A 478 20.16 -9.34 -1.27
C ASP A 478 21.07 -8.48 -2.17
N LYS A 479 21.51 -9.02 -3.33
CA LYS A 479 22.31 -8.27 -4.32
C LYS A 479 21.59 -7.07 -4.93
N PHE A 480 20.25 -7.10 -4.97
CA PHE A 480 19.40 -6.08 -5.57
C PHE A 480 18.48 -5.39 -4.56
N ALA A 481 18.79 -5.56 -3.26
CA ALA A 481 18.09 -4.93 -2.15
C ALA A 481 18.73 -3.61 -1.70
N VAL A 482 19.97 -3.36 -2.12
CA VAL A 482 20.82 -2.26 -1.60
C VAL A 482 20.16 -0.88 -1.77
N GLY A 483 19.56 -0.63 -2.92
CA GLY A 483 18.83 0.62 -3.19
C GLY A 483 17.63 0.80 -2.27
N THR A 484 16.83 -0.24 -2.10
CA THR A 484 15.64 -0.25 -1.24
C THR A 484 16.01 -0.09 0.23
N GLU A 485 17.03 -0.82 0.70
CA GLU A 485 17.53 -0.73 2.07
C GLU A 485 18.13 0.65 2.39
N ALA A 486 18.85 1.24 1.43
CA ALA A 486 19.42 2.58 1.60
C ALA A 486 18.31 3.63 1.78
N MET A 487 17.21 3.52 1.02
CA MET A 487 16.06 4.41 1.20
C MET A 487 15.39 4.21 2.55
N ALA A 488 15.21 2.96 3.00
CA ALA A 488 14.65 2.66 4.32
C ALA A 488 15.49 3.28 5.46
N LYS A 489 16.80 3.06 5.45
CA LYS A 489 17.74 3.63 6.42
C LYS A 489 17.77 5.16 6.37
N LYS A 490 17.69 5.74 5.17
CA LYS A 490 17.61 7.19 4.98
C LYS A 490 16.35 7.78 5.62
N LEU A 491 15.20 7.19 5.37
CA LEU A 491 13.92 7.66 5.92
C LEU A 491 13.89 7.55 7.45
N ALA A 492 14.42 6.48 8.04
CA ALA A 492 14.55 6.34 9.49
C ALA A 492 15.40 7.48 10.09
N GLY A 493 16.54 7.81 9.46
CA GLY A 493 17.38 8.93 9.87
C GLY A 493 16.72 10.30 9.69
N LEU A 494 15.84 10.48 8.73
CA LEU A 494 15.07 11.71 8.53
C LEU A 494 13.91 11.82 9.54
N SER A 495 13.24 10.72 9.83
CA SER A 495 12.16 10.68 10.82
C SER A 495 12.67 11.10 12.21
N SER A 496 13.87 10.64 12.61
CA SER A 496 14.51 11.06 13.86
C SER A 496 14.84 12.56 13.91
N LYS A 497 14.93 13.22 12.75
CA LYS A 497 15.12 14.68 12.60
C LYS A 497 13.78 15.45 12.51
N GLY A 498 12.64 14.78 12.71
CA GLY A 498 11.31 15.38 12.69
C GLY A 498 10.66 15.52 11.30
N VAL A 499 11.21 14.84 10.28
CA VAL A 499 10.55 14.70 8.99
C VAL A 499 9.41 13.69 9.11
N THR A 500 8.24 14.01 8.58
CA THR A 500 7.12 13.06 8.54
C THR A 500 7.36 12.03 7.45
N THR A 501 7.55 10.76 7.84
CA THR A 501 7.81 9.64 6.93
C THR A 501 6.63 8.67 6.94
N ILE A 502 6.05 8.44 5.77
CA ILE A 502 4.86 7.58 5.59
C ILE A 502 5.22 6.46 4.62
N ILE A 503 5.07 5.23 5.06
CA ILE A 503 5.36 4.03 4.25
C ILE A 503 4.05 3.38 3.86
N GLY A 504 3.83 3.18 2.56
CA GLY A 504 2.66 2.50 2.02
C GLY A 504 3.01 1.42 1.01
N GLY A 505 2.16 0.40 0.94
CA GLY A 505 2.37 -0.76 0.06
C GLY A 505 3.13 -1.91 0.75
N GLY A 506 2.63 -3.14 0.55
CA GLY A 506 3.15 -4.33 1.23
C GLY A 506 4.65 -4.52 1.06
N ASP A 507 5.17 -4.37 -0.16
CA ASP A 507 6.59 -4.57 -0.47
C ASP A 507 7.48 -3.54 0.24
N SER A 508 7.04 -2.27 0.32
CA SER A 508 7.79 -1.23 1.06
C SER A 508 7.80 -1.49 2.55
N VAL A 509 6.67 -1.95 3.10
CA VAL A 509 6.55 -2.31 4.52
C VAL A 509 7.48 -3.49 4.82
N ALA A 510 7.42 -4.57 4.02
CA ALA A 510 8.29 -5.73 4.18
C ALA A 510 9.79 -5.36 4.09
N ALA A 511 10.15 -4.42 3.21
CA ALA A 511 11.53 -3.94 3.10
C ALA A 511 11.97 -3.18 4.37
N VAL A 512 11.11 -2.31 4.91
CA VAL A 512 11.40 -1.55 6.14
C VAL A 512 11.51 -2.46 7.36
N GLU A 513 10.67 -3.49 7.43
CA GLU A 513 10.71 -4.53 8.48
C GLU A 513 11.98 -5.39 8.36
N LYS A 514 12.33 -5.86 7.13
CA LYS A 514 13.57 -6.61 6.85
C LYS A 514 14.82 -5.86 7.33
N VAL A 515 14.83 -4.55 7.16
CA VAL A 515 15.94 -3.67 7.60
C VAL A 515 15.91 -3.39 9.12
N GLY A 516 14.79 -3.66 9.80
CA GLY A 516 14.62 -3.44 11.24
C GLY A 516 14.46 -1.97 11.63
N VAL A 517 13.91 -1.14 10.73
CA VAL A 517 13.72 0.31 10.97
C VAL A 517 12.24 0.73 10.98
N ALA A 518 11.33 -0.23 11.11
CA ALA A 518 9.89 0.01 11.10
C ALA A 518 9.46 0.99 12.21
N ASP A 519 9.93 0.80 13.43
CA ASP A 519 9.58 1.64 14.58
C ASP A 519 10.07 3.09 14.47
N ALA A 520 11.03 3.36 13.59
CA ALA A 520 11.54 4.71 13.34
C ALA A 520 10.65 5.52 12.40
N MET A 521 9.71 4.91 11.67
CA MET A 521 8.84 5.60 10.72
C MET A 521 7.70 6.32 11.44
N SER A 522 7.29 7.49 10.93
CA SER A 522 6.15 8.23 11.50
C SER A 522 4.85 7.45 11.35
N HIS A 523 4.68 6.77 10.21
CA HIS A 523 3.53 5.91 9.94
C HIS A 523 3.86 4.82 8.93
N ILE A 524 3.45 3.59 9.24
CA ILE A 524 3.44 2.45 8.32
C ILE A 524 1.99 2.09 8.07
N SER A 525 1.56 2.22 6.81
CA SER A 525 0.18 1.92 6.44
C SER A 525 -0.05 0.41 6.35
N THR A 526 -1.12 -0.04 6.99
CA THR A 526 -1.61 -1.42 6.90
C THR A 526 -2.44 -1.65 5.63
N GLY A 527 -2.70 -0.60 4.86
CA GLY A 527 -3.77 -0.55 3.86
C GLY A 527 -3.46 -1.15 2.50
N GLY A 528 -2.20 -1.37 2.13
CA GLY A 528 -1.83 -1.91 0.82
C GLY A 528 -2.56 -1.23 -0.36
N GLY A 529 -3.58 -1.90 -0.92
CA GLY A 529 -4.40 -1.36 -2.02
C GLY A 529 -5.21 -0.13 -1.65
N ALA A 530 -5.75 -0.06 -0.43
CA ALA A 530 -6.51 1.09 0.03
C ALA A 530 -5.65 2.37 0.11
N SER A 531 -4.39 2.23 0.54
CA SER A 531 -3.43 3.34 0.56
C SER A 531 -3.15 3.87 -0.85
N LEU A 532 -3.00 2.96 -1.83
CA LEU A 532 -2.78 3.35 -3.23
C LEU A 532 -3.98 4.12 -3.78
N GLU A 533 -5.19 3.59 -3.63
CA GLU A 533 -6.41 4.24 -4.11
C GLU A 533 -6.64 5.61 -3.45
N LEU A 534 -6.34 5.72 -2.16
CA LEU A 534 -6.43 6.99 -1.45
C LEU A 534 -5.40 8.01 -1.96
N LEU A 535 -4.17 7.57 -2.25
CA LEU A 535 -3.12 8.40 -2.84
C LEU A 535 -3.46 8.81 -4.28
N GLU A 536 -4.19 7.98 -5.01
CA GLU A 536 -4.77 8.33 -6.32
C GLU A 536 -5.88 9.39 -6.22
N GLY A 537 -6.35 9.71 -5.00
CA GLY A 537 -7.45 10.65 -4.77
C GLY A 537 -8.83 10.03 -4.94
N LYS A 538 -8.93 8.71 -4.91
CA LYS A 538 -10.21 7.99 -4.96
C LYS A 538 -10.90 8.01 -3.60
N GLU A 539 -12.21 8.12 -3.61
CA GLU A 539 -13.02 7.94 -2.42
C GLU A 539 -13.06 6.46 -2.02
N LEU A 540 -12.82 6.18 -0.74
CA LEU A 540 -12.90 4.81 -0.22
C LEU A 540 -14.32 4.54 0.30
N PRO A 541 -15.08 3.58 -0.28
CA PRO A 541 -16.47 3.32 0.11
C PRO A 541 -16.68 3.06 1.60
N GLY A 542 -15.74 2.32 2.23
CA GLY A 542 -15.79 2.04 3.67
C GLY A 542 -15.46 3.22 4.57
N VAL A 543 -14.89 4.30 4.01
CA VAL A 543 -14.67 5.57 4.71
C VAL A 543 -15.83 6.54 4.47
N VAL A 544 -16.25 6.68 3.21
CA VAL A 544 -17.36 7.60 2.84
C VAL A 544 -18.64 7.25 3.60
N ALA A 545 -18.87 5.95 3.85
CA ALA A 545 -20.06 5.46 4.54
C ALA A 545 -20.11 5.76 6.05
N LEU A 546 -19.02 6.26 6.66
CA LEU A 546 -18.96 6.61 8.07
C LEU A 546 -19.54 8.02 8.32
N ASN A 547 -20.02 8.25 9.55
CA ASN A 547 -20.53 9.54 9.98
C ASN A 547 -19.44 10.61 9.90
N GLU A 548 -19.86 11.82 9.56
CA GLU A 548 -19.02 13.01 9.65
C GLU A 548 -18.82 13.45 11.13
N ALA A 549 -17.68 14.07 11.42
CA ALA A 549 -17.33 14.56 12.76
C ALA A 549 -18.12 15.81 13.15
#